data_56a3629482dac8216b1d730eab032864
#
_entry.id   56a3629482dac8216b1d730eab032864
#
_cell.length_a   1.000
_cell.length_b   1.000
_cell.length_c   1.000
_cell.angle_alpha   90.00
_cell.angle_beta   90.00
_cell.angle_gamma   90.00
#
_symmetry.space_group_name_H-M   'P 1'
#
loop_
_entity.id
_entity.type
_entity.pdbx_description
1 polymer ?
#
loop_
_entity_poly.entity_id
_entity_poly.type
_entity_poly.pdbx_seq_one_letter_code
_entity_poly.pdbx_strand_id
1 'polypeptide(L)'
;LLLPGMPMIYYGDEYAMPGANDPDCRRGMYWDEEYQDKEMYNWYKKLMQVRKTHACIVEGEMIETITNDDDDTIVMIRKNGDETIAMLFNCGNSAKEFNEYAEKHNLLTDSAFDGKVDGLDAAVIVL
;
A
#
# COMPACT_ATOMS: atom_id res chain seq x y z
N LEU A 1 4.12 -3.81 -1.61
CA LEU A 1 5.19 -2.82 -1.37
C LEU A 1 5.31 -2.43 0.10
N LEU A 2 4.22 -2.38 0.86
CA LEU A 2 4.22 -2.04 2.29
C LEU A 2 4.54 -3.24 3.21
N LEU A 3 4.43 -4.46 2.72
CA LEU A 3 4.71 -5.67 3.50
C LEU A 3 6.22 -5.87 3.74
N PRO A 4 6.61 -6.61 4.80
CA PRO A 4 8.01 -6.97 5.03
C PRO A 4 8.54 -7.86 3.90
N GLY A 5 9.87 -7.88 3.75
CA GLY A 5 10.55 -8.64 2.71
C GLY A 5 10.90 -7.83 1.47
N MET A 6 11.37 -8.51 0.43
CA MET A 6 11.77 -7.88 -0.84
C MET A 6 10.57 -7.78 -1.77
N PRO A 7 10.14 -6.58 -2.15
CA PRO A 7 9.06 -6.43 -3.12
C PRO A 7 9.55 -6.84 -4.51
N MET A 8 8.69 -7.53 -5.25
CA MET A 8 8.88 -7.81 -6.66
C MET A 8 7.73 -7.17 -7.44
N ILE A 9 8.08 -6.39 -8.46
CA ILE A 9 7.13 -5.87 -9.45
C ILE A 9 7.42 -6.64 -10.73
N TYR A 10 6.44 -7.40 -11.23
CA TYR A 10 6.55 -8.02 -12.53
C TYR A 10 6.35 -6.93 -13.60
N TYR A 11 7.11 -6.99 -14.70
CA TYR A 11 7.06 -5.93 -15.71
C TYR A 11 5.64 -5.70 -16.24
N GLY A 12 5.23 -4.44 -16.25
CA GLY A 12 3.90 -4.03 -16.67
C GLY A 12 2.87 -3.93 -15.56
N ASP A 13 3.09 -4.52 -14.37
CA ASP A 13 2.18 -4.36 -13.22
C ASP A 13 2.01 -2.88 -12.85
N GLU A 14 3.09 -2.10 -12.96
CA GLU A 14 3.10 -0.66 -12.67
C GLU A 14 2.24 0.16 -13.64
N TYR A 15 1.85 -0.42 -14.76
CA TYR A 15 0.97 0.18 -15.76
C TYR A 15 -0.36 -0.56 -15.91
N ALA A 16 -0.69 -1.45 -14.98
CA ALA A 16 -1.87 -2.29 -15.02
C ALA A 16 -2.00 -3.10 -16.33
N MET A 17 -0.88 -3.57 -16.87
CA MET A 17 -0.87 -4.41 -18.07
C MET A 17 -1.69 -5.69 -17.82
N PRO A 18 -2.68 -5.99 -18.65
CA PRO A 18 -3.45 -7.20 -18.51
C PRO A 18 -2.59 -8.44 -18.83
N GLY A 19 -2.83 -9.51 -18.10
CA GLY A 19 -2.26 -10.81 -18.34
C GLY A 19 -3.26 -11.92 -18.03
N ALA A 20 -3.08 -13.07 -18.65
CA ALA A 20 -3.87 -14.26 -18.39
C ALA A 20 -2.93 -15.44 -18.15
N ASN A 21 -3.37 -16.66 -18.40
CA ASN A 21 -2.51 -17.83 -18.31
C ASN A 21 -1.37 -17.80 -19.35
N ASP A 22 -0.30 -18.54 -19.08
CA ASP A 22 0.82 -18.70 -20.01
C ASP A 22 0.34 -19.19 -21.41
N PRO A 23 0.79 -18.58 -22.50
CA PRO A 23 1.89 -17.59 -22.61
C PRO A 23 1.46 -16.12 -22.48
N ASP A 24 0.20 -15.82 -22.24
CA ASP A 24 -0.35 -14.46 -22.30
C ASP A 24 0.22 -13.53 -21.21
N CYS A 25 0.60 -14.07 -20.06
CA CYS A 25 1.31 -13.33 -18.99
C CYS A 25 2.75 -12.92 -19.39
N ARG A 26 3.26 -13.35 -20.54
CA ARG A 26 4.63 -13.05 -21.06
C ARG A 26 4.60 -12.26 -22.36
N ARG A 27 3.56 -11.44 -22.59
CA ARG A 27 3.48 -10.57 -23.77
C ARG A 27 4.52 -9.45 -23.71
N GLY A 28 4.77 -8.79 -24.84
CA GLY A 28 5.69 -7.65 -24.90
C GLY A 28 5.21 -6.47 -24.06
N MET A 29 6.16 -5.68 -23.54
CA MET A 29 5.86 -4.46 -22.80
C MET A 29 5.10 -3.46 -23.67
N TYR A 30 4.08 -2.78 -23.10
CA TYR A 30 3.38 -1.69 -23.75
C TYR A 30 4.16 -0.39 -23.59
N TRP A 31 4.86 0.01 -24.67
CA TRP A 31 5.67 1.23 -24.67
C TRP A 31 4.87 2.48 -25.07
N ASP A 32 3.74 2.31 -25.75
CA ASP A 32 2.87 3.42 -26.12
C ASP A 32 2.06 3.90 -24.90
N GLU A 33 2.15 5.20 -24.64
CA GLU A 33 1.56 5.80 -23.43
C GLU A 33 0.03 5.65 -23.35
N GLU A 34 -0.64 5.50 -24.49
CA GLU A 34 -2.10 5.32 -24.55
C GLU A 34 -2.59 4.01 -23.88
N TYR A 35 -1.70 3.01 -23.75
CA TYR A 35 -2.00 1.72 -23.10
C TYR A 35 -1.51 1.63 -21.66
N GLN A 36 -0.95 2.72 -21.13
CA GLN A 36 -0.37 2.75 -19.79
C GLN A 36 -1.30 3.44 -18.80
N ASP A 37 -1.65 2.74 -17.72
CA ASP A 37 -2.36 3.35 -16.59
C ASP A 37 -1.40 4.22 -15.78
N LYS A 38 -1.52 5.54 -15.96
CA LYS A 38 -0.68 6.53 -15.27
C LYS A 38 -1.06 6.69 -13.79
N GLU A 39 -2.30 6.38 -13.39
CA GLU A 39 -2.72 6.41 -11.99
C GLU A 39 -2.05 5.26 -11.23
N MET A 40 -2.09 4.05 -11.79
CA MET A 40 -1.40 2.90 -11.23
C MET A 40 0.11 3.15 -11.12
N TYR A 41 0.73 3.70 -12.17
CA TYR A 41 2.15 4.05 -12.14
C TYR A 41 2.50 5.03 -11.02
N ASN A 42 1.70 6.09 -10.85
CA ASN A 42 1.91 7.07 -9.78
C ASN A 42 1.68 6.46 -8.40
N TRP A 43 0.75 5.52 -8.27
CA TRP A 43 0.52 4.78 -7.04
C TRP A 43 1.73 3.91 -6.65
N TYR A 44 2.26 3.12 -7.58
CA TYR A 44 3.50 2.37 -7.37
C TYR A 44 4.65 3.27 -6.96
N LYS A 45 4.80 4.39 -7.64
CA LYS A 45 5.85 5.37 -7.37
C LYS A 45 5.73 5.97 -5.96
N LYS A 46 4.51 6.29 -5.53
CA LYS A 46 4.22 6.81 -4.18
C LYS A 46 4.56 5.76 -3.12
N LEU A 47 4.10 4.53 -3.28
CA LEU A 47 4.37 3.43 -2.36
C LEU A 47 5.88 3.13 -2.24
N MET A 48 6.60 3.11 -3.36
CA MET A 48 8.06 2.94 -3.36
C MET A 48 8.77 4.10 -2.67
N GLN A 49 8.31 5.33 -2.86
CA GLN A 49 8.86 6.50 -2.17
C GLN A 49 8.67 6.40 -0.66
N VAL A 50 7.47 6.10 -0.19
CA VAL A 50 7.17 5.91 1.23
C VAL A 50 8.04 4.80 1.81
N ARG A 51 8.11 3.64 1.15
CA ARG A 51 8.97 2.52 1.57
C ARG A 51 10.45 2.90 1.65
N LYS A 52 10.96 3.69 0.70
CA LYS A 52 12.37 4.11 0.65
C LYS A 52 12.70 5.14 1.72
N THR A 53 11.76 6.02 2.04
CA THR A 53 11.98 7.13 2.98
C THR A 53 11.86 6.68 4.44
N HIS A 54 11.01 5.68 4.70
CA HIS A 54 10.70 5.21 6.05
C HIS A 54 11.30 3.82 6.30
N ALA A 55 12.49 3.79 6.90
CA ALA A 55 13.20 2.54 7.24
C ALA A 55 12.35 1.61 8.11
N CYS A 56 11.44 2.16 8.91
CA CYS A 56 10.49 1.41 9.72
C CYS A 56 9.68 0.39 8.90
N ILE A 57 9.31 0.72 7.65
CA ILE A 57 8.56 -0.20 6.77
C ILE A 57 9.42 -1.40 6.35
N VAL A 58 10.73 -1.22 6.20
CA VAL A 58 11.64 -2.25 5.69
C VAL A 58 12.29 -3.03 6.83
N GLU A 59 12.84 -2.32 7.80
CA GLU A 59 13.72 -2.84 8.85
C GLU A 59 13.05 -2.92 10.22
N GLY A 60 11.90 -2.23 10.40
CA GLY A 60 11.21 -2.17 11.67
C GLY A 60 10.75 -3.54 12.17
N GLU A 61 10.75 -3.70 13.48
CA GLU A 61 10.15 -4.86 14.14
C GLU A 61 8.61 -4.81 13.97
N MET A 62 8.00 -5.96 13.72
CA MET A 62 6.54 -6.10 13.75
C MET A 62 6.06 -6.12 15.20
N ILE A 63 5.42 -5.04 15.63
CA ILE A 63 4.91 -4.90 17.00
C ILE A 63 3.56 -5.59 17.13
N GLU A 64 2.68 -5.40 16.15
CA GLU A 64 1.34 -5.92 16.20
C GLU A 64 0.78 -6.17 14.79
N THR A 65 -0.06 -7.18 14.67
CA THR A 65 -0.90 -7.42 13.50
C THR A 65 -2.31 -7.74 13.99
N ILE A 66 -3.27 -6.92 13.57
CA ILE A 66 -4.69 -7.08 13.89
C ILE A 66 -5.41 -7.41 12.59
N THR A 67 -6.17 -8.51 12.58
CA THR A 67 -7.04 -8.88 11.47
C THR A 67 -8.48 -8.88 11.92
N ASN A 68 -9.38 -8.41 11.08
CA ASN A 68 -10.81 -8.50 11.29
C ASN A 68 -11.46 -9.07 10.03
N ASP A 69 -11.80 -10.35 10.07
CA ASP A 69 -12.36 -11.08 8.93
C ASP A 69 -13.79 -10.65 8.61
N ASP A 70 -14.54 -10.13 9.61
CA ASP A 70 -15.91 -9.63 9.39
C ASP A 70 -15.92 -8.29 8.63
N ASP A 71 -14.85 -7.52 8.79
CA ASP A 71 -14.68 -6.21 8.17
C ASP A 71 -13.71 -6.21 6.97
N ASP A 72 -13.06 -7.34 6.69
CA ASP A 72 -12.02 -7.48 5.66
C ASP A 72 -10.86 -6.47 5.88
N THR A 73 -10.44 -6.26 7.13
CA THR A 73 -9.40 -5.29 7.45
C THR A 73 -8.16 -5.91 8.09
N ILE A 74 -7.01 -5.31 7.82
CA ILE A 74 -5.73 -5.67 8.42
C ILE A 74 -5.02 -4.40 8.90
N VAL A 75 -4.52 -4.41 10.12
CA VAL A 75 -3.62 -3.38 10.65
C VAL A 75 -2.29 -4.02 10.99
N MET A 76 -1.20 -3.44 10.49
CA MET A 76 0.16 -3.86 10.82
C MET A 76 0.90 -2.68 11.44
N ILE A 77 1.44 -2.85 12.63
CA ILE A 77 2.22 -1.84 13.33
C ILE A 77 3.69 -2.26 13.38
N ARG A 78 4.56 -1.40 12.88
CA ARG A 78 6.01 -1.60 12.90
C ARG A 78 6.72 -0.47 13.61
N LYS A 79 7.87 -0.80 14.21
CA LYS A 79 8.69 0.17 14.95
C LYS A 79 10.17 0.01 14.59
N ASN A 80 10.84 1.16 14.38
CA ASN A 80 12.29 1.24 14.21
C ASN A 80 12.82 2.48 14.95
N GLY A 81 13.51 2.26 16.05
CA GLY A 81 13.95 3.37 16.93
C GLY A 81 12.75 4.17 17.45
N ASP A 82 12.74 5.46 17.15
CA ASP A 82 11.67 6.38 17.57
C ASP A 82 10.50 6.43 16.57
N GLU A 83 10.66 5.85 15.37
CA GLU A 83 9.60 5.81 14.36
C GLU A 83 8.69 4.60 14.58
N THR A 84 7.39 4.86 14.63
CA THR A 84 6.35 3.82 14.65
C THR A 84 5.34 4.12 13.55
N ILE A 85 5.05 3.11 12.72
CA ILE A 85 4.14 3.23 11.58
C ILE A 85 3.05 2.16 11.69
N ALA A 86 1.79 2.59 11.54
CA ALA A 86 0.66 1.71 11.31
C ALA A 86 0.30 1.70 9.81
N MET A 87 0.21 0.52 9.25
CA MET A 87 -0.27 0.28 7.88
C MET A 87 -1.68 -0.31 7.97
N LEU A 88 -2.65 0.44 7.47
CA LEU A 88 -4.07 0.11 7.52
C LEU A 88 -4.49 -0.38 6.13
N PHE A 89 -5.07 -1.56 6.05
CA PHE A 89 -5.55 -2.14 4.80
C PHE A 89 -7.05 -2.43 4.92
N ASN A 90 -7.81 -1.96 3.95
CA ASN A 90 -9.19 -2.33 3.75
C ASN A 90 -9.29 -3.21 2.50
N CYS A 91 -9.44 -4.51 2.69
CA CYS A 91 -9.56 -5.50 1.63
C CYS A 91 -11.01 -5.70 1.16
N GLY A 92 -11.97 -5.06 1.83
CA GLY A 92 -13.39 -5.08 1.47
C GLY A 92 -13.74 -4.04 0.39
N ASN A 93 -14.99 -4.06 -0.07
CA ASN A 93 -15.47 -3.15 -1.13
C ASN A 93 -16.10 -1.85 -0.60
N SER A 94 -16.33 -1.74 0.70
CA SER A 94 -16.92 -0.56 1.34
C SER A 94 -15.92 0.10 2.27
N ALA A 95 -16.01 1.42 2.42
CA ALA A 95 -15.14 2.16 3.32
C ALA A 95 -15.27 1.69 4.77
N LYS A 96 -14.15 1.68 5.50
CA LYS A 96 -14.04 1.28 6.90
C LYS A 96 -13.43 2.39 7.75
N GLU A 97 -13.89 2.47 9.01
CA GLU A 97 -13.42 3.46 9.98
C GLU A 97 -12.25 2.91 10.80
N PHE A 98 -11.23 3.75 10.98
CA PHE A 98 -10.03 3.54 11.78
C PHE A 98 -9.83 4.77 12.68
N ASN A 99 -10.84 5.11 13.46
CA ASN A 99 -10.94 6.35 14.21
C ASN A 99 -9.82 6.55 15.24
N GLU A 100 -9.22 5.48 15.75
CA GLU A 100 -8.06 5.52 16.65
C GLU A 100 -6.80 6.11 16.01
N TYR A 101 -6.75 6.15 14.68
CA TYR A 101 -5.64 6.73 13.91
C TYR A 101 -5.97 8.11 13.34
N ALA A 102 -7.19 8.62 13.54
CA ALA A 102 -7.59 9.93 13.03
C ALA A 102 -6.66 11.06 13.51
N GLU A 103 -6.58 12.13 12.71
CA GLU A 103 -5.74 13.31 12.91
C GLU A 103 -4.22 13.06 12.86
N LYS A 104 -3.77 11.80 12.78
CA LYS A 104 -2.36 11.46 12.59
C LYS A 104 -1.93 11.66 11.14
N HIS A 105 -0.63 11.81 10.91
CA HIS A 105 -0.09 12.04 9.58
C HIS A 105 -0.15 10.79 8.70
N ASN A 106 -0.84 10.87 7.56
CA ASN A 106 -0.90 9.82 6.54
C ASN A 106 0.16 10.07 5.46
N LEU A 107 1.14 9.17 5.35
CA LEU A 107 2.24 9.26 4.40
C LEU A 107 1.81 9.11 2.93
N LEU A 108 0.66 8.49 2.66
CA LEU A 108 0.16 8.32 1.29
C LEU A 108 -0.47 9.59 0.74
N THR A 109 -1.13 10.37 1.59
CA THR A 109 -1.78 11.63 1.19
C THR A 109 -0.98 12.88 1.56
N ASP A 110 0.04 12.71 2.43
CA ASP A 110 0.83 13.80 3.03
C ASP A 110 -0.04 14.82 3.78
N SER A 111 -1.03 14.33 4.50
CA SER A 111 -2.01 15.13 5.25
C SER A 111 -2.46 14.42 6.53
N ALA A 112 -3.26 15.12 7.36
CA ALA A 112 -3.93 14.48 8.48
C ALA A 112 -4.90 13.41 7.97
N PHE A 113 -4.89 12.24 8.61
CA PHE A 113 -5.80 11.15 8.29
C PHE A 113 -7.20 11.44 8.82
N ASP A 114 -8.20 11.28 7.99
CA ASP A 114 -9.61 11.55 8.35
C ASP A 114 -10.28 10.42 9.15
N GLY A 115 -9.55 9.34 9.42
CA GLY A 115 -10.07 8.18 10.15
C GLY A 115 -10.74 7.13 9.26
N LYS A 116 -10.67 7.27 7.93
CA LYS A 116 -11.39 6.39 7.00
C LYS A 116 -10.49 5.87 5.89
N VAL A 117 -10.64 4.59 5.55
CA VAL A 117 -10.01 3.97 4.38
C VAL A 117 -11.10 3.46 3.45
N ASP A 118 -11.08 3.90 2.20
CA ASP A 118 -12.03 3.46 1.18
C ASP A 118 -11.87 1.96 0.84
N GLY A 119 -12.84 1.39 0.12
CA GLY A 119 -12.79 -0.03 -0.24
C GLY A 119 -11.61 -0.32 -1.18
N LEU A 120 -10.91 -1.44 -0.95
CA LEU A 120 -9.72 -1.88 -1.69
C LEU A 120 -8.57 -0.86 -1.66
N ASP A 121 -8.43 -0.14 -0.55
CA ASP A 121 -7.43 0.90 -0.37
C ASP A 121 -6.63 0.72 0.93
N ALA A 122 -5.66 1.60 1.16
CA ALA A 122 -4.77 1.55 2.31
C ALA A 122 -4.41 2.96 2.81
N ALA A 123 -4.01 3.04 4.09
CA ALA A 123 -3.37 4.23 4.67
C ALA A 123 -2.08 3.84 5.40
N VAL A 124 -1.12 4.76 5.47
CA VAL A 124 0.17 4.56 6.16
C VAL A 124 0.35 5.72 7.13
N ILE A 125 0.23 5.41 8.40
CA ILE A 125 0.07 6.38 9.49
C ILE A 125 1.31 6.42 10.36
N VAL A 126 1.86 7.62 10.60
CA VAL A 126 2.90 7.83 11.61
C VAL A 126 2.24 7.95 12.99
N LEU A 127 2.68 7.11 13.96
CA LEU A 127 2.11 7.05 15.32
C LEU A 127 2.86 7.92 16.33
#